data_4dda9f4aedd6ea746684390fa83c96bf
#
_entry.id   4dda9f4aedd6ea746684390fa83c96bf
#
_cell.length_a   1.000
_cell.length_b   1.000
_cell.length_c   1.000
_cell.angle_alpha   90.00
_cell.angle_beta   90.00
_cell.angle_gamma   90.00
#
_symmetry.space_group_name_H-M   'P 1'
#
loop_
_entity.id
_entity.type
_entity.pdbx_description
1 polymer ?
#
loop_
_entity_poly.entity_id
_entity_poly.type
_entity_poly.pdbx_seq_one_letter_code
_entity_poly.pdbx_strand_id
1 'polypeptide(L)'
;MARRARRYLLLPLALWYAVAAAADYRATAEVAVLYDAPSLKAKPLYALGRDYPLEVVVNVEGWLKVRDVGGTVAWIEKKSLADKRVLVVRAPVADVLASPEASAPVVFRAEQNVLLDLVDTDYVTATPGWAKVRHRDGQVGFVRIQQVWGL
;
A
#
# COMPACT_ATOMS: atom_id res chain seq x y z
N MET A 1 66.60 -18.49 -13.91
CA MET A 1 65.59 -17.43 -13.89
C MET A 1 64.21 -18.03 -13.94
N ALA A 2 63.52 -18.11 -12.81
CA ALA A 2 62.18 -18.71 -12.71
C ALA A 2 61.13 -17.58 -12.57
N ARG A 3 60.30 -17.39 -13.61
CA ARG A 3 59.18 -16.44 -13.58
C ARG A 3 58.02 -17.07 -12.80
N ARG A 4 57.71 -16.50 -11.63
CA ARG A 4 56.52 -16.88 -10.84
C ARG A 4 55.28 -16.21 -11.48
N ALA A 5 54.39 -17.04 -12.06
CA ALA A 5 53.09 -16.61 -12.53
C ALA A 5 52.17 -16.35 -11.34
N ARG A 6 51.74 -15.13 -11.08
CA ARG A 6 50.72 -14.75 -10.12
C ARG A 6 49.34 -15.12 -10.74
N ARG A 7 48.70 -16.15 -10.20
CA ARG A 7 47.32 -16.50 -10.52
C ARG A 7 46.39 -15.54 -9.72
N TYR A 8 45.74 -14.64 -10.43
CA TYR A 8 44.67 -13.84 -9.86
C TYR A 8 43.41 -14.68 -9.79
N LEU A 9 42.98 -14.99 -8.56
CA LEU A 9 41.70 -15.65 -8.29
C LEU A 9 40.60 -14.62 -8.43
N LEU A 10 39.87 -14.64 -9.56
CA LEU A 10 38.66 -13.84 -9.74
C LEU A 10 37.53 -14.51 -8.95
N LEU A 11 37.18 -13.94 -7.78
CA LEU A 11 35.98 -14.30 -7.06
C LEU A 11 34.75 -13.77 -7.82
N PRO A 12 33.76 -14.60 -8.17
CA PRO A 12 32.53 -14.12 -8.75
C PRO A 12 31.74 -13.34 -7.68
N LEU A 13 31.51 -12.05 -7.96
CA LEU A 13 30.62 -11.21 -7.18
C LEU A 13 29.18 -11.68 -7.45
N ALA A 14 28.63 -12.50 -6.56
CA ALA A 14 27.23 -12.90 -6.64
C ALA A 14 26.37 -11.68 -6.32
N LEU A 15 25.78 -11.05 -7.35
CA LEU A 15 24.73 -10.05 -7.18
C LEU A 15 23.49 -10.74 -6.61
N TRP A 16 23.25 -10.53 -5.34
CA TRP A 16 21.97 -10.88 -4.73
C TRP A 16 20.93 -9.85 -5.19
N TYR A 17 20.10 -10.22 -6.16
CA TYR A 17 18.90 -9.49 -6.47
C TYR A 17 17.91 -9.70 -5.32
N ALA A 18 17.75 -8.70 -4.45
CA ALA A 18 16.64 -8.65 -3.52
C ALA A 18 15.37 -8.42 -4.36
N VAL A 19 14.58 -9.47 -4.56
CA VAL A 19 13.21 -9.34 -5.07
C VAL A 19 12.45 -8.60 -3.98
N ALA A 20 12.14 -7.32 -4.20
CA ALA A 20 11.22 -6.59 -3.34
C ALA A 20 9.86 -7.29 -3.45
N ALA A 21 9.43 -7.96 -2.38
CA ALA A 21 8.08 -8.48 -2.29
C ALA A 21 7.12 -7.29 -2.39
N ALA A 22 6.12 -7.41 -3.29
CA ALA A 22 5.05 -6.41 -3.37
C ALA A 22 4.35 -6.35 -2.00
N ALA A 23 4.10 -5.12 -1.51
CA ALA A 23 3.40 -4.93 -0.26
C ALA A 23 1.97 -5.50 -0.35
N ASP A 24 1.55 -6.28 0.64
CA ASP A 24 0.19 -6.82 0.73
C ASP A 24 -0.68 -5.79 1.45
N TYR A 25 -1.60 -5.17 0.70
CA TYR A 25 -2.57 -4.23 1.24
C TYR A 25 -3.96 -4.84 1.29
N ARG A 26 -4.66 -4.62 2.40
CA ARG A 26 -6.04 -5.04 2.61
C ARG A 26 -6.85 -3.88 3.18
N ALA A 27 -8.17 -3.95 3.07
CA ALA A 27 -9.05 -2.95 3.66
C ALA A 27 -9.90 -3.57 4.78
N THR A 28 -10.27 -2.75 5.77
CA THR A 28 -11.23 -3.17 6.79
C THR A 28 -12.59 -3.47 6.15
N ALA A 29 -13.16 -4.63 6.46
CA ALA A 29 -14.48 -5.05 5.95
C ALA A 29 -15.62 -4.25 6.61
N GLU A 30 -15.39 -3.86 7.86
CA GLU A 30 -16.32 -3.10 8.70
C GLU A 30 -15.50 -2.27 9.71
N VAL A 31 -16.16 -1.66 10.69
CA VAL A 31 -15.45 -1.03 11.81
C VAL A 31 -14.65 -2.10 12.54
N ALA A 32 -13.35 -1.89 12.68
CA ALA A 32 -12.44 -2.86 13.25
C ALA A 32 -11.54 -2.22 14.32
N VAL A 33 -11.21 -2.99 15.35
CA VAL A 33 -10.34 -2.56 16.47
C VAL A 33 -8.94 -3.10 16.23
N LEU A 34 -7.95 -2.25 16.49
CA LEU A 34 -6.54 -2.62 16.50
C LEU A 34 -6.05 -2.80 17.93
N TYR A 35 -5.14 -3.75 18.12
CA TYR A 35 -4.64 -4.17 19.44
C TYR A 35 -3.10 -4.10 19.48
N ASP A 36 -2.55 -4.03 20.70
CA ASP A 36 -1.09 -4.06 20.90
C ASP A 36 -0.48 -5.48 20.78
N ALA A 37 -1.31 -6.53 20.84
CA ALA A 37 -0.90 -7.93 20.69
C ALA A 37 -1.99 -8.75 19.95
N PRO A 38 -1.66 -9.93 19.37
CA PRO A 38 -2.61 -10.78 18.64
C PRO A 38 -3.54 -11.55 19.58
N SER A 39 -4.39 -10.85 20.31
CA SER A 39 -5.33 -11.41 21.27
C SER A 39 -6.47 -10.45 21.55
N LEU A 40 -7.69 -10.97 21.70
CA LEU A 40 -8.86 -10.19 22.15
C LEU A 40 -8.75 -9.72 23.62
N LYS A 41 -7.81 -10.30 24.39
CA LYS A 41 -7.49 -9.86 25.76
C LYS A 41 -6.42 -8.77 25.77
N ALA A 42 -5.82 -8.47 24.64
CA ALA A 42 -4.81 -7.43 24.50
C ALA A 42 -5.45 -6.04 24.64
N LYS A 43 -4.62 -5.03 24.84
CA LYS A 43 -5.08 -3.65 24.97
C LYS A 43 -5.58 -3.14 23.62
N PRO A 44 -6.84 -2.68 23.51
CA PRO A 44 -7.30 -1.99 22.33
C PRO A 44 -6.60 -0.66 22.19
N LEU A 45 -6.11 -0.34 21.00
CA LEU A 45 -5.42 0.91 20.70
C LEU A 45 -6.37 1.95 20.13
N TYR A 46 -7.03 1.61 19.01
CA TYR A 46 -8.02 2.47 18.34
C TYR A 46 -8.86 1.63 17.38
N ALA A 47 -9.93 2.24 16.87
CA ALA A 47 -10.80 1.64 15.87
C ALA A 47 -10.67 2.37 14.54
N LEU A 48 -10.77 1.61 13.45
CA LEU A 48 -10.81 2.11 12.08
C LEU A 48 -12.19 1.89 11.48
N GLY A 49 -12.63 2.83 10.66
CA GLY A 49 -13.86 2.69 9.89
C GLY A 49 -13.74 1.63 8.78
N ARG A 50 -14.85 1.37 8.09
CA ARG A 50 -14.90 0.48 6.92
C ARG A 50 -14.02 1.02 5.78
N ASP A 51 -13.50 0.11 4.96
CA ASP A 51 -12.70 0.38 3.77
C ASP A 51 -11.34 1.08 4.05
N TYR A 52 -10.89 1.11 5.30
CA TYR A 52 -9.61 1.73 5.62
C TYR A 52 -8.45 0.82 5.18
N PRO A 53 -7.49 1.30 4.36
CA PRO A 53 -6.38 0.51 3.87
C PRO A 53 -5.34 0.26 4.95
N LEU A 54 -4.80 -0.96 4.98
CA LEU A 54 -3.75 -1.41 5.89
C LEU A 54 -2.73 -2.25 5.12
N GLU A 55 -1.46 -2.01 5.38
CA GLU A 55 -0.36 -2.83 4.90
C GLU A 55 -0.16 -4.03 5.83
N VAL A 56 -0.17 -5.24 5.30
CA VAL A 56 0.08 -6.46 6.07
C VAL A 56 1.59 -6.64 6.24
N VAL A 57 2.05 -6.63 7.48
CA VAL A 57 3.47 -6.78 7.84
C VAL A 57 3.79 -8.21 8.26
N VAL A 58 2.91 -8.83 9.07
CA VAL A 58 3.06 -10.20 9.56
C VAL A 58 1.71 -10.91 9.50
N ASN A 59 1.72 -12.16 9.08
CA ASN A 59 0.55 -13.03 9.03
C ASN A 59 0.74 -14.22 9.97
N VAL A 60 -0.09 -14.31 11.00
CA VAL A 60 -0.14 -15.46 11.93
C VAL A 60 -1.56 -16.01 11.96
N GLU A 61 -1.77 -17.15 12.60
CA GLU A 61 -3.07 -17.76 12.69
C GLU A 61 -4.10 -16.81 13.35
N GLY A 62 -5.17 -16.50 12.63
CA GLY A 62 -6.27 -15.65 13.11
C GLY A 62 -5.98 -14.15 13.18
N TRP A 63 -4.72 -13.71 13.06
CA TRP A 63 -4.30 -12.31 13.25
C TRP A 63 -3.35 -11.83 12.16
N LEU A 64 -3.41 -10.53 11.88
CA LEU A 64 -2.44 -9.83 11.04
C LEU A 64 -1.79 -8.68 11.83
N LYS A 65 -0.48 -8.57 11.75
CA LYS A 65 0.21 -7.35 12.13
C LYS A 65 0.19 -6.41 10.95
N VAL A 66 -0.34 -5.23 11.15
CA VAL A 66 -0.60 -4.27 10.07
C VAL A 66 0.05 -2.93 10.37
N ARG A 67 0.28 -2.15 9.31
CA ARG A 67 0.75 -0.77 9.39
C ARG A 67 -0.30 0.14 8.76
N ASP A 68 -0.63 1.24 9.41
CA ASP A 68 -1.50 2.29 8.86
C ASP A 68 -0.73 3.35 8.07
N VAL A 69 -1.45 4.30 7.46
CA VAL A 69 -0.87 5.42 6.69
C VAL A 69 0.04 6.32 7.52
N GLY A 70 -0.18 6.40 8.82
CA GLY A 70 0.63 7.16 9.77
C GLY A 70 1.90 6.43 10.22
N GLY A 71 2.06 5.14 9.81
CA GLY A 71 3.18 4.29 10.19
C GLY A 71 2.98 3.55 11.52
N THR A 72 1.81 3.65 12.15
CA THR A 72 1.50 2.91 13.38
C THR A 72 1.37 1.43 13.06
N VAL A 73 2.02 0.59 13.86
CA VAL A 73 1.99 -0.87 13.72
C VAL A 73 1.18 -1.47 14.85
N ALA A 74 0.18 -2.29 14.51
CA ALA A 74 -0.74 -2.89 15.45
C ALA A 74 -1.25 -4.25 14.95
N TRP A 75 -2.05 -4.94 15.77
CA TRP A 75 -2.66 -6.22 15.43
C TRP A 75 -4.16 -6.08 15.19
N ILE A 76 -4.65 -6.80 14.18
CA ILE A 76 -6.07 -6.86 13.82
C ILE A 76 -6.47 -8.31 13.58
N GLU A 77 -7.72 -8.67 13.92
CA GLU A 77 -8.26 -9.97 13.55
C GLU A 77 -8.34 -10.11 12.02
N LYS A 78 -7.86 -11.22 11.49
CA LYS A 78 -7.86 -11.48 10.05
C LYS A 78 -9.27 -11.40 9.44
N LYS A 79 -10.32 -11.85 10.16
CA LYS A 79 -11.71 -11.79 9.72
C LYS A 79 -12.26 -10.39 9.52
N SER A 80 -11.62 -9.37 10.15
CA SER A 80 -12.02 -7.96 10.04
C SER A 80 -11.50 -7.29 8.77
N LEU A 81 -10.72 -7.99 7.95
CA LEU A 81 -10.17 -7.49 6.69
C LEU A 81 -10.81 -8.16 5.49
N ALA A 82 -11.00 -7.36 4.44
CA ALA A 82 -11.42 -7.82 3.12
C ALA A 82 -10.25 -7.73 2.13
N ASP A 83 -10.31 -8.58 1.12
CA ASP A 83 -9.38 -8.54 -0.03
C ASP A 83 -9.84 -7.47 -1.03
N LYS A 84 -9.89 -6.22 -0.55
CA LYS A 84 -10.27 -5.03 -1.29
C LYS A 84 -9.11 -4.06 -1.30
N ARG A 85 -8.83 -3.48 -2.45
CA ARG A 85 -7.76 -2.48 -2.59
C ARG A 85 -8.36 -1.09 -2.52
N VAL A 86 -7.98 -0.36 -1.47
CA VAL A 86 -8.39 1.01 -1.21
C VAL A 86 -7.14 1.85 -1.02
N LEU A 87 -7.16 3.06 -1.55
CA LEU A 87 -6.12 4.06 -1.35
C LEU A 87 -6.62 5.13 -0.39
N VAL A 88 -5.73 5.68 0.41
CA VAL A 88 -6.01 6.87 1.21
C VAL A 88 -5.19 8.04 0.68
N VAL A 89 -5.82 9.20 0.53
CA VAL A 89 -5.15 10.44 0.13
C VAL A 89 -4.27 10.92 1.27
N ARG A 90 -2.97 11.05 1.02
CA ARG A 90 -1.97 11.53 1.99
C ARG A 90 -1.56 12.98 1.76
N ALA A 91 -1.71 13.48 0.54
CA ALA A 91 -1.52 14.89 0.25
C ALA A 91 -2.63 15.75 0.90
N PRO A 92 -2.39 17.03 1.19
CA PRO A 92 -3.45 17.93 1.69
C PRO A 92 -4.67 17.94 0.76
N VAL A 93 -4.44 18.00 -0.55
CA VAL A 93 -5.45 17.88 -1.61
C VAL A 93 -4.81 17.12 -2.77
N ALA A 94 -5.54 16.18 -3.35
CA ALA A 94 -5.19 15.48 -4.57
C ALA A 94 -6.19 15.80 -5.68
N ASP A 95 -5.70 16.24 -6.83
CA ASP A 95 -6.50 16.37 -8.03
C ASP A 95 -6.68 15.01 -8.69
N VAL A 96 -7.91 14.59 -8.89
CA VAL A 96 -8.26 13.38 -9.64
C VAL A 96 -8.67 13.80 -11.05
N LEU A 97 -7.89 13.36 -12.04
CA LEU A 97 -7.96 13.84 -13.42
C LEU A 97 -8.72 12.87 -14.33
N ALA A 98 -9.22 13.35 -15.44
CA ALA A 98 -9.98 12.56 -16.41
C ALA A 98 -9.08 11.53 -17.16
N SER A 99 -7.79 11.82 -17.31
CA SER A 99 -6.79 10.94 -17.93
C SER A 99 -5.47 11.05 -17.17
N PRO A 100 -4.54 10.06 -17.32
CA PRO A 100 -3.26 10.04 -16.61
C PRO A 100 -2.23 11.00 -17.23
N GLU A 101 -2.61 12.25 -17.36
CA GLU A 101 -1.81 13.35 -17.92
C GLU A 101 -1.96 14.60 -17.07
N ALA A 102 -0.85 15.33 -16.85
CA ALA A 102 -0.86 16.50 -16.00
C ALA A 102 -1.77 17.64 -16.49
N SER A 103 -2.02 17.70 -17.81
CA SER A 103 -2.87 18.70 -18.46
C SER A 103 -4.35 18.30 -18.55
N ALA A 104 -4.71 17.08 -18.10
CA ALA A 104 -6.08 16.61 -18.16
C ALA A 104 -7.02 17.42 -17.23
N PRO A 105 -8.30 17.55 -17.58
CA PRO A 105 -9.29 18.19 -16.72
C PRO A 105 -9.42 17.49 -15.37
N VAL A 106 -9.63 18.28 -14.32
CA VAL A 106 -9.94 17.77 -12.98
C VAL A 106 -11.38 17.25 -12.97
N VAL A 107 -11.57 15.99 -12.60
CA VAL A 107 -12.91 15.40 -12.39
C VAL A 107 -13.43 15.78 -11.00
N PHE A 108 -12.60 15.59 -9.97
CA PHE A 108 -12.87 16.02 -8.60
C PHE A 108 -11.56 16.21 -7.81
N ARG A 109 -11.68 16.84 -6.65
CA ARG A 109 -10.60 16.99 -5.69
C ARG A 109 -10.90 16.18 -4.45
N ALA A 110 -9.88 15.47 -3.97
CA ALA A 110 -9.95 14.68 -2.75
C ALA A 110 -9.01 15.28 -1.69
N GLU A 111 -9.57 15.59 -0.53
CA GLU A 111 -8.82 16.10 0.61
C GLU A 111 -8.05 14.96 1.29
N GLN A 112 -7.12 15.31 2.17
CA GLN A 112 -6.38 14.35 2.98
C GLN A 112 -7.33 13.42 3.74
N ASN A 113 -6.95 12.14 3.84
CA ASN A 113 -7.72 11.05 4.46
C ASN A 113 -8.97 10.59 3.69
N VAL A 114 -9.27 11.15 2.53
CA VAL A 114 -10.33 10.61 1.66
C VAL A 114 -9.91 9.22 1.16
N LEU A 115 -10.85 8.28 1.22
CA LEU A 115 -10.67 6.91 0.74
C LEU A 115 -11.14 6.80 -0.72
N LEU A 116 -10.32 6.15 -1.55
CA LEU A 116 -10.56 5.94 -2.97
C LEU A 116 -10.39 4.46 -3.29
N ASP A 117 -11.40 3.84 -3.91
CA ASP A 117 -11.28 2.47 -4.39
C ASP A 117 -10.28 2.41 -5.55
N LEU A 118 -9.34 1.48 -5.49
CA LEU A 118 -8.46 1.19 -6.63
C LEU A 118 -9.25 0.37 -7.66
N VAL A 119 -9.46 0.93 -8.86
CA VAL A 119 -10.33 0.31 -9.88
C VAL A 119 -9.62 -0.82 -10.62
N ASP A 120 -8.31 -0.66 -10.86
CA ASP A 120 -7.53 -1.61 -11.65
C ASP A 120 -6.11 -1.69 -11.07
N THR A 121 -5.77 -2.84 -10.50
CA THR A 121 -4.43 -3.08 -9.92
C THR A 121 -3.34 -3.16 -10.98
N ASP A 122 -3.67 -3.67 -12.17
CA ASP A 122 -2.72 -3.82 -13.27
C ASP A 122 -2.42 -2.47 -13.93
N TYR A 123 -3.32 -1.49 -13.77
CA TYR A 123 -3.19 -0.17 -14.35
C TYR A 123 -2.00 0.62 -13.77
N VAL A 124 -1.66 0.40 -12.52
CA VAL A 124 -0.50 1.05 -11.87
C VAL A 124 0.80 0.71 -12.59
N THR A 125 0.91 -0.51 -13.13
CA THR A 125 2.06 -0.95 -13.91
C THR A 125 2.00 -0.49 -15.37
N ALA A 126 0.79 -0.37 -15.93
CA ALA A 126 0.57 0.04 -17.31
C ALA A 126 0.74 1.56 -17.53
N THR A 127 0.47 2.36 -16.48
CA THR A 127 0.59 3.83 -16.54
C THR A 127 1.43 4.33 -15.36
N PRO A 128 2.76 4.29 -15.47
CA PRO A 128 3.67 4.66 -14.40
C PRO A 128 3.35 6.04 -13.81
N GLY A 129 3.28 6.13 -12.48
CA GLY A 129 3.02 7.37 -11.75
C GLY A 129 1.55 7.71 -11.53
N TRP A 130 0.62 6.92 -12.05
CA TRP A 130 -0.82 7.14 -11.91
C TRP A 130 -1.56 5.90 -11.42
N ALA A 131 -2.65 6.12 -10.67
CA ALA A 131 -3.59 5.08 -10.26
C ALA A 131 -5.00 5.47 -10.70
N LYS A 132 -5.75 4.52 -11.27
CA LYS A 132 -7.17 4.69 -11.58
C LYS A 132 -8.00 4.42 -10.34
N VAL A 133 -8.78 5.39 -9.94
CA VAL A 133 -9.53 5.36 -8.67
C VAL A 133 -11.00 5.70 -8.88
N ARG A 134 -11.83 5.26 -7.92
CA ARG A 134 -13.24 5.59 -7.84
C ARG A 134 -13.55 6.15 -6.46
N HIS A 135 -14.21 7.29 -6.43
CA HIS A 135 -14.80 7.84 -5.22
C HIS A 135 -16.13 7.12 -4.91
N ARG A 136 -16.54 7.11 -3.65
CA ARG A 136 -17.77 6.43 -3.18
C ARG A 136 -19.06 6.93 -3.85
N ASP A 137 -19.06 8.16 -4.40
CA ASP A 137 -20.19 8.74 -5.18
C ASP A 137 -20.23 8.26 -6.63
N GLY A 138 -19.27 7.40 -7.04
CA GLY A 138 -19.17 6.79 -8.35
C GLY A 138 -18.27 7.52 -9.34
N GLN A 139 -17.74 8.70 -9.02
CA GLN A 139 -16.81 9.42 -9.89
C GLN A 139 -15.49 8.62 -10.04
N VAL A 140 -15.00 8.50 -11.27
CA VAL A 140 -13.78 7.76 -11.62
C VAL A 140 -12.79 8.71 -12.27
N GLY A 141 -11.52 8.53 -11.95
CA GLY A 141 -10.43 9.29 -12.57
C GLY A 141 -9.06 8.77 -12.17
N PHE A 142 -8.03 9.56 -12.42
CA PHE A 142 -6.64 9.20 -12.23
C PHE A 142 -5.98 10.13 -11.21
N VAL A 143 -5.33 9.54 -10.21
CA VAL A 143 -4.58 10.26 -9.17
C VAL A 143 -3.10 9.92 -9.27
N ARG A 144 -2.23 10.87 -8.94
CA ARG A 144 -0.79 10.58 -8.84
C ARG A 144 -0.50 9.67 -7.65
N ILE A 145 0.28 8.61 -7.88
CA ILE A 145 0.63 7.63 -6.84
C ILE A 145 1.36 8.27 -5.64
N GLN A 146 2.07 9.38 -5.85
CA GLN A 146 2.76 10.10 -4.79
C GLN A 146 1.80 10.81 -3.81
N GLN A 147 0.56 11.03 -4.20
CA GLN A 147 -0.47 11.71 -3.39
C GLN A 147 -1.32 10.75 -2.57
N VAL A 148 -1.17 9.46 -2.78
CA VAL A 148 -1.95 8.41 -2.12
C VAL A 148 -1.05 7.37 -1.44
N TRP A 149 -1.67 6.53 -0.61
CA TRP A 149 -1.02 5.40 0.06
C TRP A 149 -1.94 4.17 -0.02
N GLY A 150 -1.36 2.95 -0.12
CA GLY A 150 -2.10 1.69 -0.21
C GLY A 150 -1.89 0.93 -1.53
N LEU A 151 -0.82 1.28 -2.29
CA LEU A 151 -0.45 0.66 -3.58
C LEU A 151 0.50 -0.51 -3.40
#